data_2990e2abf0e0a826340abdc6862287d6
#
_entry.id   2990e2abf0e0a826340abdc6862287d6
#
_cell.length_a   1.000
_cell.length_b   1.000
_cell.length_c   1.000
_cell.angle_alpha   90.00
_cell.angle_beta   90.00
_cell.angle_gamma   90.00
#
_symmetry.space_group_name_H-M   'P 1'
#
loop_
_entity.id
_entity.type
_entity.pdbx_description
1 polymer ?
#
loop_
_entity_poly.entity_id
_entity_poly.type
_entity_poly.pdbx_seq_one_letter_code
_entity_poly.pdbx_strand_id
1 'polypeptide(L)'
;MSPRSYQLGRRQAASDETRARIIDAARELIAGGASFTVFSMEAVARQADVARMTVYHQFGSKVGLLEALCDTLASSGGMEQLAEAFRRADPRDALDHYITVFARFWESDRLVLRRLRGLAALDPDFGQVIRARDERRREGLGVLVRRILVQSHPDMTAFDEIVNMLYTLTSFECFETLAGPARSLEEMTPQVIRLAHAALDQDASR
;
A
#
# COMPACT_ATOMS: atom_id res chain seq x y z
N MET A 1 -15.11 25.58 -29.66
CA MET A 1 -14.14 24.52 -29.23
C MET A 1 -13.37 24.10 -30.47
N SER A 2 -12.02 24.16 -30.42
CA SER A 2 -11.19 23.86 -31.58
C SER A 2 -11.16 22.35 -31.85
N PRO A 3 -11.21 21.88 -33.10
CA PRO A 3 -11.14 20.45 -33.46
C PRO A 3 -9.87 19.74 -32.92
N ARG A 4 -8.77 20.49 -32.71
CA ARG A 4 -7.50 19.95 -32.14
C ARG A 4 -7.64 19.55 -30.67
N SER A 5 -8.36 20.34 -29.85
CA SER A 5 -8.55 20.01 -28.42
C SER A 5 -9.42 18.75 -28.23
N TYR A 6 -10.41 18.54 -29.09
CA TYR A 6 -11.26 17.35 -29.08
C TYR A 6 -10.49 16.06 -29.47
N GLN A 7 -9.62 16.15 -30.50
CA GLN A 7 -8.80 15.01 -30.92
C GLN A 7 -7.72 14.65 -29.88
N LEU A 8 -7.15 15.63 -29.17
CA LEU A 8 -6.19 15.41 -28.10
C LEU A 8 -6.87 14.70 -26.91
N GLY A 9 -8.07 15.11 -26.53
CA GLY A 9 -8.83 14.47 -25.45
C GLY A 9 -9.19 13.01 -25.76
N ARG A 10 -9.58 12.68 -27.01
CA ARG A 10 -9.87 11.29 -27.43
C ARG A 10 -8.62 10.40 -27.42
N ARG A 11 -7.47 10.92 -27.84
CA ARG A 11 -6.20 10.18 -27.81
C ARG A 11 -5.75 9.93 -26.38
N GLN A 12 -5.90 10.92 -25.50
CA GLN A 12 -5.58 10.75 -24.07
C GLN A 12 -6.49 9.70 -23.44
N ALA A 13 -7.80 9.78 -23.62
CA ALA A 13 -8.74 8.79 -23.09
C ALA A 13 -8.45 7.36 -23.58
N ALA A 14 -8.12 7.17 -24.87
CA ALA A 14 -7.73 5.87 -25.41
C ALA A 14 -6.38 5.35 -24.82
N SER A 15 -5.45 6.27 -24.52
CA SER A 15 -4.20 5.94 -23.85
C SER A 15 -4.44 5.51 -22.41
N ASP A 16 -5.29 6.23 -21.68
CA ASP A 16 -5.64 5.94 -20.28
C ASP A 16 -6.40 4.60 -20.17
N GLU A 17 -7.32 4.32 -21.09
CA GLU A 17 -8.00 3.02 -21.18
C GLU A 17 -7.02 1.87 -21.44
N THR A 18 -6.08 2.07 -22.37
CA THR A 18 -5.03 1.07 -22.65
C THR A 18 -4.14 0.84 -21.42
N ARG A 19 -3.77 1.91 -20.72
CA ARG A 19 -3.00 1.85 -19.49
C ARG A 19 -3.73 1.04 -18.40
N ALA A 20 -5.01 1.30 -18.20
CA ALA A 20 -5.85 0.56 -17.23
C ALA A 20 -5.90 -0.93 -17.56
N ARG A 21 -6.18 -1.30 -18.82
CA ARG A 21 -6.19 -2.71 -19.25
C ARG A 21 -4.86 -3.43 -19.00
N ILE A 22 -3.73 -2.76 -19.19
CA ILE A 22 -2.41 -3.35 -18.92
C ILE A 22 -2.21 -3.59 -17.44
N ILE A 23 -2.63 -2.64 -16.57
CA ILE A 23 -2.56 -2.80 -15.11
C ILE A 23 -3.47 -3.94 -14.64
N ASP A 24 -4.69 -4.04 -15.16
CA ASP A 24 -5.63 -5.13 -14.84
C ASP A 24 -5.06 -6.49 -15.28
N ALA A 25 -4.49 -6.59 -16.46
CA ALA A 25 -3.83 -7.80 -16.93
C ALA A 25 -2.63 -8.20 -16.03
N ALA A 26 -1.85 -7.25 -15.58
CA ALA A 26 -0.76 -7.49 -14.63
C ALA A 26 -1.30 -8.00 -13.27
N ARG A 27 -2.38 -7.39 -12.77
CA ARG A 27 -3.07 -7.81 -11.55
C ARG A 27 -3.61 -9.24 -11.67
N GLU A 28 -4.28 -9.58 -12.77
CA GLU A 28 -4.83 -10.92 -13.02
C GLU A 28 -3.73 -11.99 -13.10
N LEU A 29 -2.61 -11.71 -13.79
CA LEU A 29 -1.47 -12.61 -13.83
C LEU A 29 -0.88 -12.88 -12.44
N ILE A 30 -0.76 -11.85 -11.62
CA ILE A 30 -0.31 -12.00 -10.24
C ILE A 30 -1.35 -12.77 -9.43
N ALA A 31 -2.64 -12.46 -9.54
CA ALA A 31 -3.72 -13.16 -8.87
C ALA A 31 -3.87 -14.62 -9.32
N GLY A 32 -3.56 -14.94 -10.56
CA GLY A 32 -3.64 -16.30 -11.14
C GLY A 32 -2.57 -17.27 -10.66
N GLY A 33 -1.57 -16.81 -9.88
CA GLY A 33 -0.51 -17.66 -9.34
C GLY A 33 0.55 -18.01 -10.37
N ALA A 34 0.66 -17.23 -11.44
CA ALA A 34 1.81 -17.32 -12.32
C ALA A 34 3.09 -17.31 -11.48
N SER A 35 3.92 -18.33 -11.61
CA SER A 35 5.24 -18.37 -10.99
C SER A 35 5.94 -17.02 -11.24
N PHE A 36 6.68 -16.51 -10.26
CA PHE A 36 7.42 -15.25 -10.39
C PHE A 36 8.32 -15.19 -11.62
N THR A 37 8.75 -16.37 -12.12
CA THR A 37 9.49 -16.51 -13.36
C THR A 37 8.63 -16.29 -14.63
N VAL A 38 7.31 -16.36 -14.51
CA VAL A 38 6.36 -16.22 -15.64
C VAL A 38 5.83 -14.78 -15.75
N PHE A 39 5.87 -13.98 -14.68
CA PHE A 39 5.47 -12.57 -14.76
C PHE A 39 6.50 -11.77 -15.57
N SER A 40 6.13 -11.43 -16.80
CA SER A 40 6.97 -10.68 -17.73
C SER A 40 6.15 -9.65 -18.52
N MET A 41 6.82 -8.62 -19.05
CA MET A 41 6.18 -7.61 -19.90
C MET A 41 5.49 -8.23 -21.12
N GLU A 42 6.00 -9.35 -21.62
CA GLU A 42 5.42 -10.09 -22.74
C GLU A 42 4.15 -10.86 -22.34
N ALA A 43 4.15 -11.49 -21.15
CA ALA A 43 2.96 -12.17 -20.64
C ALA A 43 1.83 -11.15 -20.38
N VAL A 44 2.16 -9.98 -19.80
CA VAL A 44 1.20 -8.90 -19.59
C VAL A 44 0.67 -8.34 -20.92
N ALA A 45 1.54 -8.12 -21.92
CA ALA A 45 1.12 -7.64 -23.24
C ALA A 45 0.11 -8.59 -23.90
N ARG A 46 0.39 -9.89 -23.83
CA ARG A 46 -0.50 -10.93 -24.36
C ARG A 46 -1.84 -10.97 -23.62
N GLN A 47 -1.82 -10.89 -22.29
CA GLN A 47 -3.03 -10.87 -21.47
C GLN A 47 -3.88 -9.61 -21.71
N ALA A 48 -3.25 -8.46 -21.92
CA ALA A 48 -3.90 -7.18 -22.19
C ALA A 48 -4.34 -6.99 -23.65
N ASP A 49 -4.02 -7.94 -24.52
CA ASP A 49 -4.23 -7.84 -25.98
C ASP A 49 -3.64 -6.54 -26.58
N VAL A 50 -2.35 -6.31 -26.29
CA VAL A 50 -1.59 -5.17 -26.84
C VAL A 50 -0.21 -5.61 -27.31
N ALA A 51 0.42 -4.80 -28.17
CA ALA A 51 1.81 -5.05 -28.53
C ALA A 51 2.76 -4.88 -27.34
N ARG A 52 3.80 -5.72 -27.21
CA ARG A 52 4.83 -5.62 -26.17
C ARG A 52 5.41 -4.20 -26.06
N MET A 53 5.67 -3.56 -27.19
CA MET A 53 6.18 -2.20 -27.23
C MET A 53 5.22 -1.17 -26.62
N THR A 54 3.90 -1.42 -26.67
CA THR A 54 2.90 -0.58 -26.01
C THR A 54 3.07 -0.61 -24.48
N VAL A 55 3.33 -1.80 -23.90
CA VAL A 55 3.59 -1.92 -22.45
C VAL A 55 4.86 -1.18 -22.06
N TYR A 56 5.94 -1.33 -22.83
CA TYR A 56 7.18 -0.58 -22.57
C TYR A 56 7.02 0.92 -22.73
N HIS A 57 6.26 1.36 -23.72
CA HIS A 57 5.98 2.79 -23.91
C HIS A 57 5.20 3.40 -22.74
N GLN A 58 4.25 2.64 -22.16
CA GLN A 58 3.41 3.09 -21.05
C GLN A 58 4.13 3.08 -19.68
N PHE A 59 5.01 2.13 -19.44
CA PHE A 59 5.56 1.87 -18.10
C PHE A 59 7.10 1.86 -18.03
N GLY A 60 7.79 1.89 -19.15
CA GLY A 60 9.24 1.89 -19.24
C GLY A 60 9.89 0.55 -18.87
N SER A 61 9.50 -0.06 -17.78
CA SER A 61 10.10 -1.30 -17.25
C SER A 61 9.08 -2.18 -16.52
N LYS A 62 9.48 -3.40 -16.19
CA LYS A 62 8.71 -4.30 -15.30
C LYS A 62 8.47 -3.66 -13.92
N VAL A 63 9.48 -3.02 -13.37
CA VAL A 63 9.37 -2.31 -12.08
C VAL A 63 8.38 -1.16 -12.18
N GLY A 64 8.44 -0.33 -13.23
CA GLY A 64 7.49 0.76 -13.46
C GLY A 64 6.03 0.28 -13.61
N LEU A 65 5.82 -0.89 -14.24
CA LEU A 65 4.48 -1.51 -14.31
C LEU A 65 4.00 -1.98 -12.92
N LEU A 66 4.87 -2.64 -12.14
CA LEU A 66 4.54 -3.08 -10.79
C LEU A 66 4.30 -1.90 -9.85
N GLU A 67 5.04 -0.81 -10.02
CA GLU A 67 4.83 0.44 -9.28
C GLU A 67 3.46 1.05 -9.59
N ALA A 68 3.09 1.14 -10.87
CA ALA A 68 1.77 1.60 -11.30
C ALA A 68 0.63 0.72 -10.78
N LEU A 69 0.83 -0.60 -10.73
CA LEU A 69 -0.13 -1.53 -10.09
C LEU A 69 -0.27 -1.24 -8.59
N CYS A 70 0.84 -1.04 -7.87
CA CYS A 70 0.80 -0.68 -6.46
C CYS A 70 0.04 0.65 -6.22
N ASP A 71 0.21 1.64 -7.11
CA ASP A 71 -0.51 2.92 -7.02
C ASP A 71 -2.02 2.73 -7.25
N THR A 72 -2.39 1.89 -8.21
CA THR A 72 -3.79 1.54 -8.48
C THR A 72 -4.41 0.82 -7.27
N LEU A 73 -3.71 -0.16 -6.68
CA LEU A 73 -4.16 -0.86 -5.48
C LEU A 73 -4.30 0.10 -4.28
N ALA A 74 -3.38 1.04 -4.12
CA ALA A 74 -3.45 2.04 -3.06
C ALA A 74 -4.69 2.95 -3.23
N SER A 75 -4.95 3.43 -4.43
CA SER A 75 -6.12 4.25 -4.73
C SER A 75 -7.42 3.48 -4.54
N SER A 76 -7.54 2.26 -5.11
CA SER A 76 -8.75 1.44 -4.96
C SER A 76 -8.97 0.92 -3.54
N GLY A 77 -7.90 0.76 -2.76
CA GLY A 77 -7.93 0.36 -1.35
C GLY A 77 -8.17 1.51 -0.36
N GLY A 78 -8.46 2.74 -0.85
CA GLY A 78 -8.88 3.86 -0.02
C GLY A 78 -7.75 4.57 0.72
N MET A 79 -6.50 4.47 0.24
CA MET A 79 -5.34 5.11 0.90
C MET A 79 -5.40 6.64 0.94
N GLU A 80 -6.24 7.28 0.11
CA GLU A 80 -6.52 8.73 0.18
C GLU A 80 -7.14 9.15 1.51
N GLN A 81 -7.82 8.21 2.23
CA GLN A 81 -8.40 8.46 3.55
C GLN A 81 -7.34 8.67 4.65
N LEU A 82 -6.07 8.33 4.40
CA LEU A 82 -4.98 8.64 5.34
C LEU A 82 -4.86 10.14 5.63
N ALA A 83 -5.20 11.00 4.67
CA ALA A 83 -5.19 12.44 4.89
C ALA A 83 -6.13 12.87 6.03
N GLU A 84 -7.21 12.13 6.25
CA GLU A 84 -8.15 12.39 7.34
C GLU A 84 -7.55 12.06 8.72
N ALA A 85 -6.76 10.99 8.82
CA ALA A 85 -6.06 10.64 10.06
C ALA A 85 -5.23 11.84 10.59
N PHE A 86 -4.48 12.51 9.70
CA PHE A 86 -3.63 13.63 10.09
C PHE A 86 -4.40 14.92 10.47
N ARG A 87 -5.68 15.04 10.06
CA ARG A 87 -6.55 16.18 10.38
C ARG A 87 -7.31 16.00 11.70
N ARG A 88 -7.42 14.79 12.25
CA ARG A 88 -8.13 14.53 13.50
C ARG A 88 -7.46 15.27 14.65
N ALA A 89 -8.27 15.87 15.51
CA ALA A 89 -7.78 16.66 16.64
C ALA A 89 -7.15 15.78 17.72
N ASP A 90 -7.80 14.67 18.07
CA ASP A 90 -7.29 13.69 19.02
C ASP A 90 -6.22 12.81 18.33
N PRO A 91 -4.97 12.79 18.86
CA PRO A 91 -3.91 12.01 18.24
C PRO A 91 -4.09 10.49 18.36
N ARG A 92 -4.79 9.99 19.40
CA ARG A 92 -5.07 8.55 19.56
C ARG A 92 -6.16 8.12 18.59
N ASP A 93 -7.22 8.90 18.42
CA ASP A 93 -8.24 8.68 17.40
C ASP A 93 -7.65 8.78 15.98
N ALA A 94 -6.67 9.65 15.77
CA ALA A 94 -5.91 9.74 14.53
C ALA A 94 -5.15 8.44 14.22
N LEU A 95 -4.50 7.85 15.22
CA LEU A 95 -3.80 6.56 15.11
C LEU A 95 -4.78 5.42 14.82
N ASP A 96 -5.91 5.38 15.50
CA ASP A 96 -6.95 4.35 15.29
C ASP A 96 -7.49 4.39 13.85
N HIS A 97 -7.74 5.60 13.36
CA HIS A 97 -8.15 5.80 11.98
C HIS A 97 -7.05 5.36 10.98
N TYR A 98 -5.79 5.71 11.26
CA TYR A 98 -4.65 5.29 10.44
C TYR A 98 -4.54 3.77 10.34
N ILE A 99 -4.64 3.06 11.46
CA ILE A 99 -4.63 1.59 11.53
C ILE A 99 -5.81 1.02 10.72
N THR A 100 -7.00 1.61 10.85
CA THR A 100 -8.21 1.18 10.13
C THR A 100 -8.05 1.33 8.61
N VAL A 101 -7.47 2.43 8.14
CA VAL A 101 -7.21 2.64 6.71
C VAL A 101 -6.25 1.57 6.17
N PHE A 102 -5.17 1.27 6.90
CA PHE A 102 -4.24 0.21 6.48
C PHE A 102 -4.87 -1.18 6.50
N ALA A 103 -5.71 -1.51 7.49
CA ALA A 103 -6.43 -2.79 7.52
C ALA A 103 -7.32 -2.98 6.27
N ARG A 104 -8.08 -1.95 5.89
CA ARG A 104 -8.91 -1.95 4.67
C ARG A 104 -8.07 -2.08 3.40
N PHE A 105 -6.99 -1.32 3.33
CA PHE A 105 -6.06 -1.40 2.20
C PHE A 105 -5.47 -2.81 2.06
N TRP A 106 -5.01 -3.41 3.15
CA TRP A 106 -4.47 -4.76 3.14
C TRP A 106 -5.51 -5.82 2.73
N GLU A 107 -6.78 -5.63 3.12
CA GLU A 107 -7.87 -6.53 2.76
C GLU A 107 -8.33 -6.36 1.31
N SER A 108 -8.29 -5.14 0.76
CA SER A 108 -8.90 -4.78 -0.54
C SER A 108 -8.46 -5.68 -1.70
N ASP A 109 -7.23 -6.16 -1.68
CA ASP A 109 -6.71 -7.17 -2.62
C ASP A 109 -5.63 -8.04 -1.95
N ARG A 110 -6.02 -8.69 -0.85
CA ARG A 110 -5.15 -9.47 0.03
C ARG A 110 -4.25 -10.45 -0.72
N LEU A 111 -4.79 -11.14 -1.72
CA LEU A 111 -4.04 -12.14 -2.49
C LEU A 111 -2.94 -11.50 -3.34
N VAL A 112 -3.27 -10.43 -4.07
CA VAL A 112 -2.32 -9.72 -4.93
C VAL A 112 -1.24 -9.04 -4.09
N LEU A 113 -1.62 -8.39 -2.99
CA LEU A 113 -0.67 -7.75 -2.07
C LEU A 113 0.32 -8.76 -1.47
N ARG A 114 -0.15 -9.94 -1.03
CA ARG A 114 0.72 -11.03 -0.55
C ARG A 114 1.74 -11.44 -1.61
N ARG A 115 1.30 -11.59 -2.86
CA ARG A 115 2.16 -12.01 -3.97
C ARG A 115 3.13 -10.94 -4.40
N LEU A 116 2.72 -9.67 -4.42
CA LEU A 116 3.61 -8.54 -4.67
C LEU A 116 4.71 -8.45 -3.61
N ARG A 117 4.39 -8.66 -2.33
CA ARG A 117 5.40 -8.69 -1.25
C ARG A 117 6.35 -9.87 -1.40
N GLY A 118 5.84 -11.04 -1.79
CA GLY A 118 6.68 -12.19 -2.15
C GLY A 118 7.59 -11.91 -3.35
N LEU A 119 7.08 -11.24 -4.39
CA LEU A 119 7.89 -10.83 -5.54
C LEU A 119 8.98 -9.83 -5.14
N ALA A 120 8.66 -8.85 -4.29
CA ALA A 120 9.61 -7.86 -3.78
C ALA A 120 10.76 -8.49 -2.98
N ALA A 121 10.53 -9.63 -2.33
CA ALA A 121 11.58 -10.39 -1.64
C ALA A 121 12.56 -11.09 -2.60
N LEU A 122 12.13 -11.36 -3.84
CA LEU A 122 12.93 -12.07 -4.85
C LEU A 122 13.53 -11.13 -5.91
N ASP A 123 12.97 -9.95 -6.10
CA ASP A 123 13.38 -8.96 -7.09
C ASP A 123 13.90 -7.70 -6.35
N PRO A 124 15.22 -7.47 -6.29
CA PRO A 124 15.81 -6.37 -5.51
C PRO A 124 15.33 -4.98 -5.93
N ASP A 125 15.11 -4.75 -7.22
CA ASP A 125 14.69 -3.44 -7.75
C ASP A 125 13.25 -3.16 -7.34
N PHE A 126 12.35 -4.13 -7.50
CA PHE A 126 10.98 -4.00 -7.01
C PHE A 126 10.93 -3.98 -5.47
N GLY A 127 11.83 -4.69 -4.81
CA GLY A 127 12.00 -4.64 -3.35
C GLY A 127 12.28 -3.22 -2.83
N GLN A 128 13.02 -2.39 -3.59
CA GLN A 128 13.22 -0.98 -3.23
C GLN A 128 11.93 -0.17 -3.30
N VAL A 129 11.07 -0.42 -4.29
CA VAL A 129 9.76 0.23 -4.41
C VAL A 129 8.88 -0.07 -3.19
N ILE A 130 8.82 -1.33 -2.77
CA ILE A 130 8.03 -1.73 -1.59
C ILE A 130 8.62 -1.13 -0.31
N ARG A 131 9.95 -1.17 -0.13
CA ARG A 131 10.61 -0.53 1.03
C ARG A 131 10.33 0.97 1.12
N ALA A 132 10.37 1.69 -0.01
CA ALA A 132 10.04 3.12 -0.04
C ALA A 132 8.58 3.41 0.38
N ARG A 133 7.64 2.51 0.05
CA ARG A 133 6.24 2.60 0.49
C ARG A 133 6.08 2.29 1.97
N ASP A 134 6.79 1.28 2.45
CA ASP A 134 6.82 0.92 3.87
C ASP A 134 7.46 2.04 4.71
N GLU A 135 8.52 2.71 4.22
CA GLU A 135 9.12 3.85 4.91
C GLU A 135 8.16 5.05 5.02
N ARG A 136 7.38 5.36 3.96
CA ARG A 136 6.33 6.39 4.06
C ARG A 136 5.28 6.05 5.12
N ARG A 137 4.94 4.77 5.30
CA ARG A 137 4.06 4.31 6.38
C ARG A 137 4.72 4.56 7.74
N ARG A 138 6.01 4.27 7.89
CA ARG A 138 6.78 4.52 9.10
C ARG A 138 6.84 6.00 9.44
N GLU A 139 7.11 6.85 8.46
CA GLU A 139 7.13 8.32 8.62
C GLU A 139 5.76 8.83 9.09
N GLY A 140 4.67 8.35 8.49
CA GLY A 140 3.31 8.70 8.91
C GLY A 140 3.02 8.33 10.36
N LEU A 141 3.45 7.14 10.79
CA LEU A 141 3.37 6.73 12.22
C LEU A 141 4.20 7.64 13.11
N GLY A 142 5.41 8.01 12.69
CA GLY A 142 6.27 8.94 13.43
C GLY A 142 5.60 10.29 13.68
N VAL A 143 4.86 10.81 12.70
CA VAL A 143 4.06 12.04 12.89
C VAL A 143 3.00 11.87 13.96
N LEU A 144 2.25 10.76 13.95
CA LEU A 144 1.18 10.49 14.92
C LEU A 144 1.74 10.23 16.33
N VAL A 145 2.77 9.41 16.46
CA VAL A 145 3.44 9.14 17.74
C VAL A 145 3.96 10.42 18.36
N ARG A 146 4.60 11.29 17.59
CA ARG A 146 5.08 12.58 18.08
C ARG A 146 3.95 13.43 18.65
N ARG A 147 2.79 13.48 17.98
CA ARG A 147 1.62 14.21 18.47
C ARG A 147 1.08 13.63 19.78
N ILE A 148 1.10 12.30 19.95
CA ILE A 148 0.67 11.62 21.16
C ILE A 148 1.64 11.94 22.32
N LEU A 149 2.95 11.76 22.10
CA LEU A 149 3.96 11.95 23.13
C LEU A 149 4.06 13.40 23.62
N VAL A 150 3.96 14.39 22.74
CA VAL A 150 3.95 15.81 23.13
C VAL A 150 2.82 16.13 24.11
N GLN A 151 1.69 15.43 24.02
CA GLN A 151 0.56 15.62 24.93
C GLN A 151 0.69 14.84 26.25
N SER A 152 1.34 13.67 26.21
CA SER A 152 1.33 12.72 27.34
C SER A 152 2.68 12.66 28.06
N HIS A 153 3.79 12.79 27.33
CA HIS A 153 5.16 12.61 27.84
C HIS A 153 6.12 13.51 27.06
N PRO A 154 6.67 14.57 27.70
CA PRO A 154 7.66 15.45 27.04
C PRO A 154 9.01 14.75 26.80
N ASP A 155 9.28 13.60 27.44
CA ASP A 155 10.47 12.81 27.20
C ASP A 155 10.28 11.93 25.95
N MET A 156 11.07 12.20 24.91
CA MET A 156 11.03 11.53 23.61
C MET A 156 11.94 10.30 23.55
N THR A 157 12.45 9.80 24.66
CA THR A 157 13.44 8.68 24.68
C THR A 157 12.87 7.39 24.06
N ALA A 158 11.59 7.12 24.23
CA ALA A 158 10.92 5.95 23.69
C ALA A 158 10.38 6.10 22.25
N PHE A 159 10.55 7.27 21.63
CA PHE A 159 9.93 7.58 20.32
C PHE A 159 10.22 6.52 19.25
N ASP A 160 11.50 6.19 19.03
CA ASP A 160 11.90 5.25 17.98
C ASP A 160 11.43 3.82 18.28
N GLU A 161 11.40 3.42 19.56
CA GLU A 161 10.90 2.12 19.98
C GLU A 161 9.40 1.98 19.71
N ILE A 162 8.61 2.98 20.09
CA ILE A 162 7.18 3.04 19.82
C ILE A 162 6.89 3.04 18.32
N VAL A 163 7.60 3.85 17.53
CA VAL A 163 7.43 3.87 16.07
C VAL A 163 7.74 2.50 15.47
N ASN A 164 8.80 1.81 15.92
CA ASN A 164 9.14 0.47 15.45
C ASN A 164 8.09 -0.58 15.81
N MET A 165 7.53 -0.51 17.02
CA MET A 165 6.42 -1.39 17.43
C MET A 165 5.18 -1.15 16.57
N LEU A 166 4.74 0.09 16.41
CA LEU A 166 3.57 0.44 15.60
C LEU A 166 3.78 0.13 14.12
N TYR A 167 4.99 0.34 13.60
CA TYR A 167 5.35 -0.03 12.24
C TYR A 167 5.21 -1.55 12.00
N THR A 168 5.61 -2.36 12.97
CA THR A 168 5.44 -3.82 12.95
C THR A 168 3.97 -4.21 13.02
N LEU A 169 3.22 -3.65 13.99
CA LEU A 169 1.81 -3.95 14.19
C LEU A 169 0.93 -3.58 13.00
N THR A 170 1.26 -2.51 12.28
CA THR A 170 0.50 -2.05 11.10
C THR A 170 0.94 -2.67 9.79
N SER A 171 1.91 -3.61 9.80
CA SER A 171 2.39 -4.29 8.59
C SER A 171 1.36 -5.28 8.04
N PHE A 172 1.41 -5.52 6.73
CA PHE A 172 0.61 -6.56 6.08
C PHE A 172 0.83 -7.92 6.75
N GLU A 173 2.08 -8.26 7.04
CA GLU A 173 2.49 -9.54 7.63
C GLU A 173 1.91 -9.74 9.03
N CYS A 174 1.84 -8.69 9.85
CA CYS A 174 1.23 -8.76 11.18
C CYS A 174 -0.28 -9.04 11.06
N PHE A 175 -0.99 -8.29 10.22
CA PHE A 175 -2.40 -8.52 9.97
C PHE A 175 -2.66 -9.93 9.42
N GLU A 176 -1.86 -10.40 8.45
CA GLU A 176 -1.92 -11.76 7.91
C GLU A 176 -1.76 -12.84 8.98
N THR A 177 -0.77 -12.66 9.86
CA THR A 177 -0.49 -13.60 10.96
C THR A 177 -1.65 -13.65 11.96
N LEU A 178 -2.19 -12.50 12.34
CA LEU A 178 -3.30 -12.41 13.28
C LEU A 178 -4.61 -12.98 12.70
N ALA A 179 -4.90 -12.71 11.44
CA ALA A 179 -6.13 -13.18 10.77
C ALA A 179 -6.10 -14.69 10.49
N GLY A 180 -4.93 -15.21 10.14
CA GLY A 180 -4.82 -16.57 9.64
C GLY A 180 -5.63 -16.79 8.35
N PRO A 181 -5.98 -18.05 8.01
CA PRO A 181 -6.67 -18.34 6.75
C PRO A 181 -8.18 -18.08 6.78
N ALA A 182 -8.79 -17.93 7.97
CA ALA A 182 -10.24 -17.97 8.14
C ALA A 182 -10.89 -16.61 8.38
N ARG A 183 -10.12 -15.57 8.74
CA ARG A 183 -10.64 -14.24 9.09
C ARG A 183 -10.18 -13.19 8.08
N SER A 184 -10.93 -12.11 7.95
CA SER A 184 -10.49 -10.94 7.20
C SER A 184 -9.44 -10.15 8.01
N LEU A 185 -8.63 -9.36 7.30
CA LEU A 185 -7.65 -8.49 7.95
C LEU A 185 -8.37 -7.34 8.68
N GLU A 186 -9.50 -6.89 8.17
CA GLU A 186 -10.32 -5.87 8.83
C GLU A 186 -10.85 -6.32 10.20
N GLU A 187 -11.20 -7.60 10.36
CA GLU A 187 -11.62 -8.15 11.65
C GLU A 187 -10.52 -8.08 12.73
N MET A 188 -9.26 -7.95 12.31
CA MET A 188 -8.12 -7.81 13.24
C MET A 188 -7.91 -6.37 13.70
N THR A 189 -8.53 -5.39 13.07
CA THR A 189 -8.37 -3.97 13.38
C THR A 189 -8.52 -3.65 14.88
N PRO A 190 -9.59 -4.11 15.58
CA PRO A 190 -9.74 -3.82 17.01
C PRO A 190 -8.61 -4.41 17.87
N GLN A 191 -8.06 -5.57 17.46
CA GLN A 191 -6.95 -6.19 18.19
C GLN A 191 -5.66 -5.41 17.97
N VAL A 192 -5.37 -5.00 16.74
CA VAL A 192 -4.17 -4.19 16.42
C VAL A 192 -4.23 -2.83 17.12
N ILE A 193 -5.40 -2.17 17.16
CA ILE A 193 -5.60 -0.92 17.90
C ILE A 193 -5.29 -1.12 19.39
N ARG A 194 -5.83 -2.16 20.04
CA ARG A 194 -5.53 -2.44 21.45
C ARG A 194 -4.04 -2.64 21.70
N LEU A 195 -3.35 -3.38 20.82
CA LEU A 195 -1.90 -3.60 20.94
C LEU A 195 -1.11 -2.29 20.73
N ALA A 196 -1.54 -1.46 19.80
CA ALA A 196 -0.95 -0.16 19.55
C ALA A 196 -1.08 0.78 20.76
N HIS A 197 -2.26 0.84 21.40
CA HIS A 197 -2.45 1.61 22.63
C HIS A 197 -1.63 1.05 23.78
N ALA A 198 -1.58 -0.28 23.95
CA ALA A 198 -0.75 -0.89 24.98
C ALA A 198 0.75 -0.56 24.81
N ALA A 199 1.25 -0.52 23.57
CA ALA A 199 2.61 -0.10 23.29
C ALA A 199 2.89 1.36 23.70
N LEU A 200 1.91 2.24 23.48
CA LEU A 200 2.00 3.64 23.92
C LEU A 200 1.94 3.83 25.44
N ASP A 201 1.19 2.98 26.15
CA ASP A 201 0.94 3.12 27.59
C ASP A 201 2.03 2.44 28.47
N GLN A 202 2.79 1.48 27.92
CA GLN A 202 3.88 0.80 28.66
C GLN A 202 5.02 1.75 29.03
N ASP A 203 5.32 2.75 28.19
CA ASP A 203 6.36 3.74 28.48
C ASP A 203 5.89 4.85 29.42
N ALA A 204 4.57 5.01 29.59
CA ALA A 204 3.99 5.93 30.57
C ALA A 204 4.23 5.49 32.03
N SER A 205 4.67 4.24 32.23
CA SER A 205 4.83 3.63 33.56
C SER A 205 6.30 3.46 33.99
N ARG A 206 7.25 3.88 33.15
CA ARG A 206 8.69 3.86 33.45
C ARG A 206 9.20 5.26 33.74
#